data_ab67201199e6a0ca30e4f2df4978ba3c
#
_entry.id   ab67201199e6a0ca30e4f2df4978ba3c
#
_cell.length_a   1.000
_cell.length_b   1.000
_cell.length_c   1.000
_cell.angle_alpha   90.00
_cell.angle_beta   90.00
_cell.angle_gamma   90.00
#
_symmetry.space_group_name_H-M   'P 1'
#
loop_
_entity.id
_entity.type
_entity.pdbx_description
1 polymer ?
#
loop_
_entity_poly.entity_id
_entity_poly.type
_entity_poly.pdbx_seq_one_letter_code
_entity_poly.pdbx_strand_id
1 'polypeptide(L)'
;MTALTTLRQPLAQLVFCLGCCCGRTDRGRPELPVDRLKTVWKDEKLNRTVQLTISGCLGPCDLTNVALVILPEGNVWLGGMAGHDVYDSLIDWARECQAAARVLPLPDGLTVQRFERFRQI
;
A
#
# COMPACT_ATOMS: atom_id res chain seq x y z
N MET A 1 -16.78 -26.44 -13.83
CA MET A 1 -16.75 -25.91 -12.44
C MET A 1 -16.62 -24.41 -12.48
N THR A 2 -17.47 -23.70 -11.76
CA THR A 2 -17.45 -22.25 -11.71
C THR A 2 -16.54 -21.79 -10.58
N ALA A 3 -15.59 -20.91 -10.88
CA ALA A 3 -14.73 -20.32 -9.85
C ALA A 3 -15.55 -19.40 -8.95
N LEU A 4 -15.16 -19.33 -7.68
CA LEU A 4 -15.74 -18.37 -6.76
C LEU A 4 -15.27 -16.95 -7.14
N THR A 5 -16.19 -16.00 -7.03
CA THR A 5 -15.87 -14.59 -7.26
C THR A 5 -16.35 -13.77 -6.06
N THR A 6 -15.63 -12.68 -5.79
CA THR A 6 -16.03 -11.73 -4.76
C THR A 6 -16.87 -10.62 -5.37
N LEU A 7 -17.76 -10.01 -4.57
CA LEU A 7 -18.53 -8.85 -5.00
C LEU A 7 -17.65 -7.62 -5.17
N ARG A 8 -16.50 -7.57 -4.49
CA ARG A 8 -15.54 -6.47 -4.59
C ARG A 8 -14.37 -6.95 -5.43
N GLN A 9 -14.24 -6.38 -6.62
CA GLN A 9 -13.18 -6.74 -7.55
C GLN A 9 -12.37 -5.49 -7.96
N PRO A 10 -11.53 -4.98 -7.04
CA PRO A 10 -10.63 -3.89 -7.42
C PRO A 10 -9.55 -4.38 -8.38
N LEU A 11 -8.83 -3.47 -8.98
CA LEU A 11 -7.74 -3.79 -9.90
C LEU A 11 -6.44 -4.09 -9.15
N ALA A 12 -6.27 -3.49 -7.96
CA ALA A 12 -5.09 -3.67 -7.14
C ALA A 12 -5.45 -3.52 -5.67
N GLN A 13 -4.52 -3.87 -4.78
CA GLN A 13 -4.73 -3.69 -3.35
C GLN A 13 -3.47 -3.11 -2.73
N LEU A 14 -3.64 -2.12 -1.88
CA LEU A 14 -2.57 -1.46 -1.16
C LEU A 14 -2.74 -1.76 0.32
N VAL A 15 -1.75 -2.44 0.90
CA VAL A 15 -1.79 -2.89 2.29
C VAL A 15 -0.73 -2.15 3.09
N PHE A 16 -1.13 -1.42 4.12
CA PHE A 16 -0.20 -0.76 5.03
C PHE A 16 -0.12 -1.54 6.33
N CYS A 17 1.12 -1.78 6.78
CA CYS A 17 1.40 -2.39 8.05
C CYS A 17 1.18 -1.38 9.17
N LEU A 18 0.47 -1.80 10.21
CA LEU A 18 0.33 -1.04 11.44
C LEU A 18 0.40 -2.03 12.59
N GLY A 19 1.33 -1.86 13.51
CA GLY A 19 1.44 -2.84 14.55
C GLY A 19 2.58 -2.58 15.51
N CYS A 20 3.37 -3.61 15.85
CA CYS A 20 4.39 -3.50 16.87
C CYS A 20 5.50 -2.51 16.53
N CYS A 21 5.74 -2.27 15.23
CA CYS A 21 6.78 -1.34 14.77
C CYS A 21 6.23 -0.27 13.84
N CYS A 22 5.52 -0.66 12.76
CA CYS A 22 5.02 0.29 11.77
C CYS A 22 4.03 1.29 12.39
N GLY A 23 4.25 2.57 12.13
CA GLY A 23 3.40 3.64 12.63
C GLY A 23 3.55 3.95 14.11
N ARG A 24 4.45 3.28 14.81
CA ARG A 24 4.63 3.43 16.26
C ARG A 24 5.53 4.63 16.56
N THR A 25 4.95 5.81 16.49
CA THR A 25 5.66 7.07 16.82
C THR A 25 6.10 7.10 18.28
N ASP A 26 5.39 6.43 19.16
CA ASP A 26 5.76 6.26 20.57
C ASP A 26 7.06 5.47 20.74
N ARG A 27 7.49 4.74 19.72
CA ARG A 27 8.75 3.98 19.67
C ARG A 27 9.78 4.61 18.76
N GLY A 28 9.58 5.88 18.37
CA GLY A 28 10.49 6.56 17.47
C GLY A 28 10.40 6.11 16.02
N ARG A 29 9.33 5.44 15.64
CA ARG A 29 9.11 4.99 14.26
C ARG A 29 8.36 6.06 13.46
N PRO A 30 8.49 6.06 12.11
CA PRO A 30 7.76 7.03 11.29
C PRO A 30 6.25 6.90 11.45
N GLU A 31 5.55 8.02 11.32
CA GLU A 31 4.10 8.05 11.34
C GLU A 31 3.52 7.32 10.15
N LEU A 32 2.42 6.59 10.37
CA LEU A 32 1.54 6.11 9.30
C LEU A 32 0.28 6.97 9.35
N PRO A 33 0.00 7.77 8.30
CA PRO A 33 -1.13 8.69 8.30
C PRO A 33 -2.46 7.97 8.06
N VAL A 34 -2.88 7.16 9.02
CA VAL A 34 -4.06 6.28 8.90
C VAL A 34 -5.32 7.07 8.60
N ASP A 35 -5.57 8.13 9.37
CA ASP A 35 -6.82 8.92 9.22
C ASP A 35 -6.88 9.57 7.84
N ARG A 36 -5.78 10.12 7.38
CA ARG A 36 -5.72 10.73 6.05
C ARG A 36 -5.97 9.71 4.96
N LEU A 37 -5.31 8.56 5.04
CA LEU A 37 -5.49 7.48 4.06
C LEU A 37 -6.95 7.03 4.01
N LYS A 38 -7.55 6.77 5.16
CA LYS A 38 -8.94 6.34 5.22
C LYS A 38 -9.90 7.41 4.67
N THR A 39 -9.66 8.66 5.01
CA THR A 39 -10.51 9.78 4.57
C THR A 39 -10.45 9.95 3.05
N VAL A 40 -9.26 9.96 2.47
CA VAL A 40 -9.08 10.11 1.02
C VAL A 40 -9.75 8.95 0.29
N TRP A 41 -9.51 7.71 0.74
CA TRP A 41 -10.08 6.53 0.09
C TRP A 41 -11.59 6.51 0.13
N LYS A 42 -12.17 6.94 1.26
CA LYS A 42 -13.62 7.02 1.40
C LYS A 42 -14.20 8.12 0.54
N ASP A 43 -13.68 9.34 0.66
CA ASP A 43 -14.23 10.52 -0.02
C ASP A 43 -14.12 10.41 -1.54
N GLU A 44 -13.03 9.84 -2.03
CA GLU A 44 -12.79 9.69 -3.47
C GLU A 44 -13.17 8.31 -3.99
N LYS A 45 -13.70 7.44 -3.14
CA LYS A 45 -14.16 6.09 -3.49
C LYS A 45 -13.08 5.27 -4.21
N LEU A 46 -11.85 5.38 -3.76
CA LEU A 46 -10.71 4.74 -4.40
C LEU A 46 -10.72 3.22 -4.28
N ASN A 47 -11.46 2.66 -3.30
CA ASN A 47 -11.55 1.20 -3.13
C ASN A 47 -12.15 0.48 -4.35
N ARG A 48 -12.77 1.19 -5.26
CA ARG A 48 -13.28 0.61 -6.50
C ARG A 48 -12.14 0.16 -7.41
N THR A 49 -11.02 0.83 -7.34
CA THR A 49 -9.87 0.59 -8.23
C THR A 49 -8.69 0.02 -7.47
N VAL A 50 -8.27 0.70 -6.39
CA VAL A 50 -7.19 0.26 -5.51
C VAL A 50 -7.77 0.13 -4.11
N GLN A 51 -7.89 -1.09 -3.63
CA GLN A 51 -8.43 -1.31 -2.28
C GLN A 51 -7.40 -0.96 -1.23
N LEU A 52 -7.79 -0.19 -0.23
CA LEU A 52 -6.94 0.13 0.91
C LEU A 52 -7.20 -0.87 2.04
N THR A 53 -6.11 -1.41 2.59
CA THR A 53 -6.17 -2.26 3.77
C THR A 53 -5.12 -1.79 4.77
N ILE A 54 -5.53 -1.56 5.99
CA ILE A 54 -4.61 -1.32 7.11
C ILE A 54 -4.58 -2.64 7.87
N SER A 55 -3.41 -3.30 7.86
CA SER A 55 -3.27 -4.63 8.46
C SER A 55 -2.45 -4.57 9.74
N GLY A 56 -2.33 -5.72 10.41
CA GLY A 56 -1.32 -5.91 11.45
C GLY A 56 0.06 -6.08 10.85
N CYS A 57 0.98 -6.63 11.65
CA CYS A 57 2.37 -6.84 11.22
C CYS A 57 2.45 -7.72 9.99
N LEU A 58 3.17 -7.25 8.95
CA LEU A 58 3.39 -8.02 7.73
C LEU A 58 4.67 -8.85 7.78
N GLY A 59 5.53 -8.61 8.79
CA GLY A 59 6.73 -9.42 9.01
C GLY A 59 8.06 -8.68 8.97
N PRO A 60 8.37 -7.88 7.93
CA PRO A 60 9.68 -7.23 7.82
C PRO A 60 9.80 -5.98 8.69
N CYS A 61 9.73 -6.16 10.02
CA CYS A 61 9.72 -5.06 10.99
C CYS A 61 11.00 -4.24 11.01
N ASP A 62 12.10 -4.79 10.50
CA ASP A 62 13.37 -4.08 10.38
C ASP A 62 13.35 -2.98 9.31
N LEU A 63 12.37 -3.01 8.42
CA LEU A 63 12.22 -2.03 7.33
C LEU A 63 11.00 -1.11 7.52
N THR A 64 10.65 -0.83 8.75
CA THR A 64 9.50 0.03 9.13
C THR A 64 9.59 1.44 8.52
N ASN A 65 8.52 2.02 7.95
CA ASN A 65 7.18 1.45 7.77
C ASN A 65 7.11 0.65 6.48
N VAL A 66 6.25 -0.36 6.47
CA VAL A 66 6.15 -1.31 5.36
C VAL A 66 4.77 -1.21 4.70
N ALA A 67 4.76 -1.29 3.38
CA ALA A 67 3.55 -1.44 2.60
C ALA A 67 3.71 -2.57 1.58
N LEU A 68 2.61 -3.20 1.24
CA LEU A 68 2.56 -4.23 0.22
C LEU A 68 1.58 -3.79 -0.85
N VAL A 69 2.04 -3.76 -2.10
CA VAL A 69 1.19 -3.47 -3.25
C VAL A 69 0.93 -4.77 -3.98
N ILE A 70 -0.33 -5.18 -4.00
CA ILE A 70 -0.76 -6.41 -4.68
C ILE A 70 -1.31 -6.03 -6.05
N LEU A 71 -0.60 -6.46 -7.09
CA LEU A 71 -0.91 -6.15 -8.48
C LEU A 71 -1.26 -7.44 -9.23
N PRO A 72 -1.95 -7.34 -10.39
CA PRO A 72 -2.27 -8.52 -11.18
C PRO A 72 -1.03 -9.34 -11.58
N GLU A 73 0.08 -8.66 -11.86
CA GLU A 73 1.32 -9.31 -12.29
C GLU A 73 2.24 -9.74 -11.14
N GLY A 74 1.90 -9.39 -9.91
CA GLY A 74 2.71 -9.77 -8.74
C GLY A 74 2.72 -8.71 -7.66
N ASN A 75 3.45 -8.97 -6.59
CA ASN A 75 3.47 -8.11 -5.42
C ASN A 75 4.73 -7.25 -5.40
N VAL A 76 4.59 -6.03 -4.89
CA VAL A 76 5.70 -5.11 -4.67
C VAL A 76 5.75 -4.76 -3.19
N TRP A 77 6.88 -4.98 -2.57
CA TRP A 77 7.11 -4.66 -1.16
C TRP A 77 7.85 -3.34 -1.06
N LEU A 78 7.33 -2.45 -0.21
CA LEU A 78 7.92 -1.13 0.05
C LEU A 78 8.25 -1.03 1.54
N GLY A 79 9.46 -0.58 1.83
CA GLY A 79 9.93 -0.42 3.21
C GLY A 79 10.59 0.92 3.43
N GLY A 80 10.89 1.22 4.69
CA GLY A 80 11.52 2.48 5.05
C GLY A 80 10.67 3.69 4.72
N MET A 81 9.35 3.55 4.69
CA MET A 81 8.46 4.63 4.30
C MET A 81 8.35 5.66 5.42
N ALA A 82 8.72 6.89 5.14
CA ALA A 82 8.69 7.98 6.09
C ALA A 82 8.40 9.30 5.40
N GLY A 83 7.65 10.16 6.07
CA GLY A 83 7.30 11.49 5.55
C GLY A 83 6.06 11.47 4.66
N HIS A 84 5.48 12.66 4.47
CA HIS A 84 4.23 12.78 3.73
C HIS A 84 4.38 12.48 2.24
N ASP A 85 5.52 12.79 1.64
CA ASP A 85 5.72 12.67 0.20
C ASP A 85 5.53 11.24 -0.31
N VAL A 86 5.99 10.25 0.45
CA VAL A 86 5.90 8.85 0.03
C VAL A 86 4.44 8.39 0.03
N TYR A 87 3.67 8.81 1.01
CA TYR A 87 2.25 8.47 1.08
C TYR A 87 1.44 9.25 0.06
N ASP A 88 1.79 10.51 -0.17
CA ASP A 88 1.15 11.33 -1.21
C ASP A 88 1.36 10.73 -2.60
N SER A 89 2.55 10.19 -2.85
CA SER A 89 2.84 9.51 -4.13
C SER A 89 1.93 8.31 -4.33
N LEU A 90 1.67 7.52 -3.29
CA LEU A 90 0.77 6.37 -3.37
C LEU A 90 -0.69 6.80 -3.53
N ILE A 91 -1.09 7.85 -2.83
CA ILE A 91 -2.44 8.41 -2.98
C ILE A 91 -2.65 8.87 -4.42
N ASP A 92 -1.71 9.63 -4.96
CA ASP A 92 -1.79 10.14 -6.33
C ASP A 92 -1.80 8.99 -7.35
N TRP A 93 -0.99 7.96 -7.11
CA TRP A 93 -0.99 6.77 -7.96
C TRP A 93 -2.37 6.11 -7.98
N ALA A 94 -3.01 5.95 -6.82
CA ALA A 94 -4.35 5.37 -6.74
C ALA A 94 -5.39 6.23 -7.48
N ARG A 95 -5.29 7.56 -7.34
CA ARG A 95 -6.16 8.49 -8.07
C ARG A 95 -5.99 8.37 -9.58
N GLU A 96 -4.75 8.27 -10.03
CA GLU A 96 -4.43 8.14 -11.45
C GLU A 96 -4.91 6.80 -12.01
N CYS A 97 -4.76 5.72 -11.26
CA CYS A 97 -5.31 4.42 -11.64
C CYS A 97 -6.83 4.49 -11.80
N GLN A 98 -7.52 5.17 -10.90
CA GLN A 98 -8.97 5.31 -10.96
C GLN A 98 -9.38 6.13 -12.18
N ALA A 99 -8.70 7.23 -12.44
CA ALA A 99 -8.99 8.07 -13.61
C ALA A 99 -8.75 7.32 -14.91
N ALA A 100 -7.73 6.47 -14.96
CA ALA A 100 -7.39 5.67 -16.15
C ALA A 100 -8.21 4.38 -16.25
N ALA A 101 -8.91 3.99 -15.18
CA ALA A 101 -9.63 2.72 -15.07
C ALA A 101 -8.73 1.51 -15.35
N ARG A 102 -7.47 1.59 -14.94
CA ARG A 102 -6.48 0.52 -15.07
C ARG A 102 -5.33 0.74 -14.09
N VAL A 103 -4.58 -0.33 -13.83
CA VAL A 103 -3.37 -0.25 -13.00
C VAL A 103 -2.25 0.42 -13.79
N LEU A 104 -1.74 1.51 -13.26
CA LEU A 104 -0.61 2.23 -13.82
C LEU A 104 0.68 1.79 -13.10
N PRO A 105 1.86 1.99 -13.72
CA PRO A 105 3.12 1.74 -13.03
C PRO A 105 3.21 2.57 -11.74
N LEU A 106 3.84 1.99 -10.72
CA LEU A 106 4.11 2.72 -9.48
C LEU A 106 5.04 3.91 -9.75
N PRO A 107 4.91 5.00 -8.98
CA PRO A 107 5.76 6.18 -9.15
C PRO A 107 7.25 5.82 -9.05
N ASP A 108 8.07 6.40 -9.93
CA ASP A 108 9.51 6.18 -9.95
C ASP A 108 10.17 6.55 -8.63
N GLY A 109 9.65 7.56 -7.93
CA GLY A 109 10.17 7.99 -6.64
C GLY A 109 10.10 6.94 -5.55
N LEU A 110 9.30 5.87 -5.75
CA LEU A 110 9.19 4.78 -4.79
C LEU A 110 10.23 3.67 -5.01
N THR A 111 11.07 3.79 -6.02
CA THR A 111 12.10 2.78 -6.32
C THR A 111 13.02 2.52 -5.13
N VAL A 112 13.37 3.59 -4.39
CA VAL A 112 14.26 3.47 -3.23
C VAL A 112 13.60 2.74 -2.04
N GLN A 113 12.28 2.62 -2.02
CA GLN A 113 11.56 1.87 -0.99
C GLN A 113 11.38 0.39 -1.33
N ARG A 114 11.57 -0.01 -2.58
CA ARG A 114 11.37 -1.41 -2.98
C ARG A 114 12.40 -2.32 -2.34
N PHE A 115 11.94 -3.48 -1.87
CA PHE A 115 12.84 -4.51 -1.36
C PHE A 115 12.32 -5.91 -1.71
N GLU A 116 13.27 -6.89 -1.68
CA GLU A 116 12.93 -8.29 -1.90
C GLU A 116 12.54 -8.92 -0.57
N ARG A 117 11.29 -9.37 -0.47
CA ARG A 117 10.75 -9.92 0.77
C ARG A 117 11.22 -11.35 1.01
N PHE A 118 11.34 -12.14 -0.05
CA PHE A 118 11.58 -13.56 0.06
C PHE A 118 12.97 -13.93 -0.43
N ARG A 119 13.55 -14.93 0.26
CA ARG A 119 14.82 -15.47 -0.12
C ARG A 119 14.73 -16.16 -1.47
N GLN A 120 15.72 -15.93 -2.31
CA GLN A 120 15.85 -16.65 -3.58
C GLN A 120 16.44 -18.04 -3.29
N ILE A 121 15.86 -19.05 -3.90
CA ILE A 121 16.28 -20.44 -3.73
C ILE A 121 17.00 -20.93 -4.97
#